data_1b9e3dc6e9e341bd73e3b1243c256163
#
_entry.id   1b9e3dc6e9e341bd73e3b1243c256163
#
_cell.length_a   1.000
_cell.length_b   1.000
_cell.length_c   1.000
_cell.angle_alpha   90.00
_cell.angle_beta   90.00
_cell.angle_gamma   90.00
#
_symmetry.space_group_name_H-M   'P 1'
#
loop_
_entity.id
_entity.type
_entity.pdbx_description
1 polymer ?
#
loop_
_entity_poly.entity_id
_entity_poly.type
_entity_poly.pdbx_seq_one_letter_code
_entity_poly.pdbx_strand_id
1 'polypeptide(L)'
;ESYPAMKKWIGYLINHSENNLVVREEEGGWCLGDWSTLEKCTIPEPLVNSYYLVVTLRMMREIAEELGEAEEFESFGFGKLEADTLKAIKETYFTGDFDITQGRLVYGADLGLVSMEECAEYYENLGHFDTGIFGTDILCELLFKNGYADLFGKLMANEGPGSYLYMKRNNATTIWE
;
A
#
# COMPACT_ATOMS: atom_id res chain seq x y z
N GLU A 1 -8.44 24.33 6.57
CA GLU A 1 -8.58 24.07 8.04
C GLU A 1 -7.90 22.76 8.47
N SER A 2 -7.83 21.71 7.63
CA SER A 2 -7.27 20.40 8.01
C SER A 2 -5.75 20.29 7.86
N TYR A 3 -5.12 21.11 7.03
CA TYR A 3 -3.69 21.04 6.73
C TYR A 3 -2.76 21.08 7.97
N PRO A 4 -3.00 21.92 9.01
CA PRO A 4 -2.22 21.87 10.24
C PRO A 4 -2.34 20.55 11.02
N ALA A 5 -3.50 19.87 10.94
CA ALA A 5 -3.66 18.56 11.56
C ALA A 5 -2.89 17.47 10.79
N MET A 6 -2.86 17.55 9.46
CA MET A 6 -2.07 16.65 8.61
C MET A 6 -0.57 16.77 8.91
N LYS A 7 -0.05 17.99 9.09
CA LYS A 7 1.34 18.22 9.51
C LYS A 7 1.65 17.55 10.85
N LYS A 8 0.74 17.63 11.82
CA LYS A 8 0.89 16.95 13.12
C LYS A 8 0.92 15.42 12.98
N TRP A 9 0.08 14.90 12.09
CA TRP A 9 0.07 13.46 11.78
C TRP A 9 1.40 12.99 11.21
N ILE A 10 1.99 13.73 10.27
CA ILE A 10 3.34 13.40 9.77
C ILE A 10 4.38 13.43 10.90
N GLY A 11 4.31 14.44 11.79
CA GLY A 11 5.18 14.51 12.97
C GLY A 11 5.04 13.28 13.89
N TYR A 12 3.82 12.78 14.07
CA TYR A 12 3.58 11.53 14.79
C TYR A 12 4.26 10.35 14.09
N LEU A 13 4.08 10.17 12.78
CA LEU A 13 4.70 9.07 12.04
C LEU A 13 6.23 9.13 12.06
N ILE A 14 6.83 10.32 11.98
CA ILE A 14 8.29 10.50 12.12
C ILE A 14 8.79 9.99 13.48
N ASN A 15 8.07 10.31 14.56
CA ASN A 15 8.44 9.86 15.91
C ASN A 15 8.31 8.34 16.10
N HIS A 16 7.56 7.66 15.22
CA HIS A 16 7.37 6.21 15.21
C HIS A 16 8.18 5.53 14.11
N SER A 17 9.16 6.24 13.54
CA SER A 17 10.02 5.72 12.47
C SER A 17 11.43 5.45 12.98
N GLU A 18 12.06 4.43 12.38
CA GLU A 18 13.49 4.09 12.54
C GLU A 18 14.09 3.87 11.15
N ASN A 19 15.26 4.46 10.89
CA ASN A 19 15.92 4.37 9.56
C ASN A 19 15.00 4.74 8.38
N ASN A 20 14.16 5.76 8.55
CA ASN A 20 13.16 6.22 7.59
C ASN A 20 12.03 5.22 7.28
N LEU A 21 11.81 4.22 8.12
CA LEU A 21 10.66 3.31 8.04
C LEU A 21 9.77 3.48 9.27
N VAL A 22 8.45 3.50 9.09
CA VAL A 22 7.48 3.53 10.18
C VAL A 22 7.41 2.14 10.80
N VAL A 23 7.99 1.96 11.98
CA VAL A 23 8.23 0.63 12.58
C VAL A 23 7.50 0.40 13.90
N ARG A 24 6.96 1.46 14.50
CA ARG A 24 6.33 1.39 15.82
C ARG A 24 4.92 1.94 15.79
N GLU A 25 4.15 1.52 16.75
CA GLU A 25 2.85 2.04 17.11
C GLU A 25 2.86 2.46 18.59
N GLU A 26 1.81 3.14 19.02
CA GLU A 26 1.61 3.50 20.42
C GLU A 26 1.51 2.25 21.31
N GLU A 27 1.94 2.35 22.57
CA GLU A 27 1.77 1.29 23.56
C GLU A 27 0.28 0.92 23.68
N GLY A 28 -0.04 -0.34 23.41
CA GLY A 28 -1.42 -0.84 23.36
C GLY A 28 -2.17 -0.53 22.08
N GLY A 29 -1.52 0.06 21.08
CA GLY A 29 -2.03 0.23 19.72
C GLY A 29 -1.96 -1.06 18.90
N TRP A 30 -2.35 -0.97 17.64
CA TRP A 30 -2.38 -2.09 16.72
C TRP A 30 -1.71 -1.72 15.40
N CYS A 31 -0.76 -2.54 14.99
CA CYS A 31 -0.13 -2.46 13.68
C CYS A 31 -0.68 -3.59 12.81
N LEU A 32 -1.63 -3.28 11.94
CA LEU A 32 -2.40 -4.29 11.22
C LEU A 32 -1.74 -4.72 9.91
N GLY A 33 -0.86 -3.91 9.36
CA GLY A 33 -0.30 -4.16 8.04
C GLY A 33 -1.39 -4.20 6.96
N ASP A 34 -1.31 -5.15 6.04
CA ASP A 34 -2.35 -5.43 5.05
C ASP A 34 -3.32 -6.48 5.62
N TRP A 35 -4.27 -5.98 6.37
CA TRP A 35 -5.25 -6.78 7.11
C TRP A 35 -6.15 -7.64 6.21
N SER A 36 -6.63 -8.77 6.74
CA SER A 36 -7.61 -9.67 6.10
C SER A 36 -7.11 -10.32 4.82
N THR A 37 -5.92 -10.88 4.88
CA THR A 37 -5.39 -11.77 3.84
C THR A 37 -6.07 -13.14 3.91
N LEU A 38 -6.11 -13.89 2.80
CA LEU A 38 -6.69 -15.24 2.72
C LEU A 38 -6.05 -16.22 3.73
N GLU A 39 -4.75 -16.07 3.93
CA GLU A 39 -3.95 -16.85 4.89
C GLU A 39 -3.41 -15.92 5.99
N LYS A 40 -2.56 -16.47 6.87
CA LYS A 40 -1.88 -15.65 7.87
C LYS A 40 -1.11 -14.52 7.19
N CYS A 41 -1.39 -13.27 7.61
CA CYS A 41 -0.67 -12.10 7.12
C CYS A 41 0.82 -12.23 7.45
N THR A 42 1.67 -12.17 6.41
CA THR A 42 3.14 -12.24 6.52
C THR A 42 3.84 -11.03 5.91
N ILE A 43 3.10 -10.16 5.21
CA ILE A 43 3.67 -8.92 4.71
C ILE A 43 4.17 -8.06 5.90
N PRO A 44 5.39 -7.53 5.85
CA PRO A 44 5.91 -6.72 6.94
C PRO A 44 5.06 -5.46 7.18
N GLU A 45 4.55 -5.28 8.40
CA GLU A 45 3.79 -4.07 8.76
C GLU A 45 4.57 -2.78 8.47
N PRO A 46 5.89 -2.68 8.73
CA PRO A 46 6.64 -1.48 8.38
C PRO A 46 6.66 -1.14 6.89
N LEU A 47 6.54 -2.14 6.00
CA LEU A 47 6.40 -1.88 4.56
C LEU A 47 5.09 -1.14 4.29
N VAL A 48 3.96 -1.68 4.79
CA VAL A 48 2.63 -1.10 4.59
C VAL A 48 2.52 0.29 5.22
N ASN A 49 2.99 0.43 6.47
CA ASN A 49 2.96 1.71 7.17
C ASN A 49 3.81 2.79 6.47
N SER A 50 5.00 2.42 6.01
CA SER A 50 5.91 3.34 5.30
C SER A 50 5.40 3.68 3.90
N TYR A 51 4.74 2.73 3.22
CA TYR A 51 4.00 3.01 2.00
C TYR A 51 2.97 4.13 2.21
N TYR A 52 2.14 4.03 3.24
CA TYR A 52 1.15 5.05 3.54
C TYR A 52 1.76 6.39 3.96
N LEU A 53 2.94 6.40 4.58
CA LEU A 53 3.67 7.65 4.81
C LEU A 53 4.04 8.31 3.47
N VAL A 54 4.59 7.56 2.51
CA VAL A 54 4.94 8.10 1.18
C VAL A 54 3.69 8.62 0.46
N VAL A 55 2.61 7.83 0.42
CA VAL A 55 1.34 8.25 -0.23
C VAL A 55 0.78 9.51 0.44
N THR A 56 0.78 9.57 1.77
CA THR A 56 0.29 10.74 2.51
C THR A 56 1.13 11.98 2.19
N LEU A 57 2.46 11.86 2.09
CA LEU A 57 3.34 12.97 1.73
C LEU A 57 3.09 13.46 0.30
N ARG A 58 2.85 12.56 -0.65
CA ARG A 58 2.47 12.91 -2.03
C ARG A 58 1.16 13.68 -2.07
N MET A 59 0.13 13.18 -1.39
CA MET A 59 -1.16 13.87 -1.28
C MET A 59 -1.02 15.24 -0.60
N MET A 60 -0.22 15.34 0.46
CA MET A 60 0.03 16.61 1.13
C MET A 60 0.77 17.61 0.25
N ARG A 61 1.66 17.17 -0.63
CA ARG A 61 2.33 18.04 -1.62
C ARG A 61 1.30 18.63 -2.59
N GLU A 62 0.44 17.80 -3.17
CA GLU A 62 -0.63 18.27 -4.06
C GLU A 62 -1.54 19.30 -3.36
N ILE A 63 -1.94 19.02 -2.12
CA ILE A 63 -2.74 19.95 -1.31
C ILE A 63 -1.97 21.26 -1.04
N ALA A 64 -0.69 21.21 -0.72
CA ALA A 64 0.13 22.39 -0.48
C ALA A 64 0.27 23.25 -1.75
N GLU A 65 0.43 22.63 -2.91
CA GLU A 65 0.46 23.32 -4.20
C GLU A 65 -0.86 24.05 -4.47
N GLU A 66 -2.01 23.38 -4.30
CA GLU A 66 -3.34 23.99 -4.46
C GLU A 66 -3.64 25.11 -3.47
N LEU A 67 -3.08 25.06 -2.25
CA LEU A 67 -3.23 26.09 -1.24
C LEU A 67 -2.22 27.24 -1.40
N GLY A 68 -1.22 27.13 -2.28
CA GLY A 68 -0.12 28.07 -2.39
C GLY A 68 0.90 27.97 -1.25
N GLU A 69 0.97 26.84 -0.56
CA GLU A 69 1.84 26.55 0.58
C GLU A 69 3.00 25.57 0.22
N ALA A 70 3.35 25.44 -1.05
CA ALA A 70 4.40 24.53 -1.52
C ALA A 70 5.78 24.83 -0.87
N GLU A 71 6.12 26.10 -0.69
CA GLU A 71 7.36 26.51 0.01
C GLU A 71 7.36 26.06 1.48
N GLU A 72 6.21 26.15 2.15
CA GLU A 72 6.06 25.70 3.53
C GLU A 72 6.24 24.17 3.61
N PHE A 73 5.64 23.41 2.70
CA PHE A 73 5.80 21.95 2.62
C PHE A 73 7.28 21.55 2.51
N GLU A 74 8.03 22.20 1.63
CA GLU A 74 9.47 21.94 1.47
C GLU A 74 10.29 22.40 2.68
N SER A 75 9.90 23.50 3.35
CA SER A 75 10.59 24.01 4.55
C SER A 75 10.50 23.05 5.75
N PHE A 76 9.46 22.22 5.82
CA PHE A 76 9.35 21.12 6.79
C PHE A 76 10.21 19.91 6.44
N GLY A 77 10.84 19.88 5.26
CA GLY A 77 11.65 18.77 4.78
C GLY A 77 10.80 17.55 4.33
N PHE A 78 9.53 17.74 4.03
CA PHE A 78 8.61 16.65 3.66
C PHE A 78 8.95 16.01 2.32
N GLY A 79 9.44 16.79 1.34
CA GLY A 79 9.97 16.25 0.08
C GLY A 79 11.19 15.35 0.30
N LYS A 80 12.10 15.76 1.18
CA LYS A 80 13.25 14.93 1.56
C LYS A 80 12.81 13.67 2.31
N LEU A 81 11.87 13.79 3.24
CA LEU A 81 11.32 12.64 4.00
C LEU A 81 10.70 11.60 3.06
N GLU A 82 9.92 12.03 2.05
CA GLU A 82 9.35 11.13 1.05
C GLU A 82 10.46 10.36 0.31
N ALA A 83 11.47 11.08 -0.20
CA ALA A 83 12.57 10.46 -0.93
C ALA A 83 13.38 9.47 -0.07
N ASP A 84 13.68 9.84 1.17
CA ASP A 84 14.41 8.99 2.10
C ASP A 84 13.61 7.75 2.50
N THR A 85 12.29 7.89 2.74
CA THR A 85 11.40 6.77 3.03
C THR A 85 11.27 5.83 1.84
N LEU A 86 11.06 6.35 0.63
CA LEU A 86 10.98 5.55 -0.58
C LEU A 86 12.28 4.78 -0.84
N LYS A 87 13.43 5.41 -0.61
CA LYS A 87 14.73 4.76 -0.70
C LYS A 87 14.86 3.64 0.34
N ALA A 88 14.48 3.88 1.60
CA ALA A 88 14.54 2.87 2.66
C ALA A 88 13.63 1.67 2.36
N ILE A 89 12.41 1.92 1.85
CA ILE A 89 11.49 0.87 1.38
C ILE A 89 12.16 0.03 0.30
N LYS A 90 12.74 0.68 -0.73
CA LYS A 90 13.41 -0.01 -1.83
C LYS A 90 14.56 -0.89 -1.33
N GLU A 91 15.45 -0.33 -0.53
CA GLU A 91 16.64 -1.03 -0.03
C GLU A 91 16.31 -2.19 0.89
N THR A 92 15.23 -2.07 1.69
CA THR A 92 14.85 -3.09 2.67
C THR A 92 14.01 -4.21 2.08
N TYR A 93 13.10 -3.88 1.12
CA TYR A 93 12.05 -4.83 0.70
C TYR A 93 12.08 -5.20 -0.77
N PHE A 94 12.82 -4.46 -1.63
CA PHE A 94 12.79 -4.63 -3.09
C PHE A 94 14.19 -4.75 -3.70
N THR A 95 15.17 -5.23 -2.94
CA THR A 95 16.52 -5.51 -3.45
C THR A 95 16.86 -6.98 -3.28
N GLY A 96 17.56 -7.55 -4.27
CA GLY A 96 17.92 -8.95 -4.26
C GLY A 96 16.72 -9.87 -4.48
N ASP A 97 16.77 -11.07 -3.88
CA ASP A 97 15.69 -12.05 -3.92
C ASP A 97 14.73 -11.77 -2.74
N PHE A 98 13.56 -11.25 -3.03
CA PHE A 98 12.56 -10.87 -2.02
C PHE A 98 11.26 -11.67 -2.22
N ASP A 99 10.53 -11.88 -1.12
CA ASP A 99 9.24 -12.54 -1.13
C ASP A 99 8.19 -11.67 -1.85
N ILE A 100 7.55 -12.21 -2.89
CA ILE A 100 6.56 -11.49 -3.72
C ILE A 100 5.12 -11.71 -3.26
N THR A 101 4.88 -12.55 -2.26
CA THR A 101 3.54 -12.92 -1.79
C THR A 101 2.81 -11.80 -1.04
N GLN A 102 1.52 -11.99 -0.86
CA GLN A 102 0.63 -11.13 -0.07
C GLN A 102 0.69 -9.65 -0.45
N GLY A 103 0.67 -9.38 -1.76
CA GLY A 103 0.57 -8.02 -2.26
C GLY A 103 1.87 -7.21 -2.22
N ARG A 104 3.03 -7.80 -1.87
CA ARG A 104 4.28 -7.04 -1.88
C ARG A 104 4.55 -6.37 -3.24
N LEU A 105 4.31 -7.08 -4.36
CA LEU A 105 4.41 -6.49 -5.69
C LEU A 105 3.44 -5.34 -5.93
N VAL A 106 2.27 -5.36 -5.31
CA VAL A 106 1.27 -4.29 -5.43
C VAL A 106 1.80 -2.99 -4.85
N TYR A 107 2.29 -3.02 -3.62
CA TYR A 107 2.92 -1.86 -2.99
C TYR A 107 4.15 -1.37 -3.76
N GLY A 108 4.94 -2.31 -4.27
CA GLY A 108 6.10 -2.00 -5.10
C GLY A 108 5.73 -1.34 -6.43
N ALA A 109 4.70 -1.83 -7.11
CA ALA A 109 4.23 -1.28 -8.38
C ALA A 109 3.63 0.12 -8.22
N ASP A 110 2.83 0.36 -7.17
CA ASP A 110 2.26 1.68 -6.91
C ASP A 110 3.32 2.72 -6.53
N LEU A 111 4.38 2.29 -5.85
CA LEU A 111 5.54 3.15 -5.57
C LEU A 111 6.49 3.32 -6.76
N GLY A 112 6.33 2.56 -7.85
CA GLY A 112 7.22 2.57 -9.00
C GLY A 112 8.56 1.86 -8.75
N LEU A 113 8.60 0.92 -7.80
CA LEU A 113 9.80 0.13 -7.44
C LEU A 113 9.90 -1.17 -8.21
N VAL A 114 8.79 -1.70 -8.69
CA VAL A 114 8.68 -2.85 -9.61
C VAL A 114 7.79 -2.47 -10.79
N SER A 115 7.85 -3.23 -11.89
CA SER A 115 7.03 -2.93 -13.05
C SER A 115 5.58 -3.40 -12.86
N MET A 116 4.65 -2.73 -13.53
CA MET A 116 3.25 -3.16 -13.53
C MET A 116 3.07 -4.49 -14.27
N GLU A 117 3.89 -4.73 -15.29
CA GLU A 117 3.92 -6.00 -16.03
C GLU A 117 4.25 -7.16 -15.11
N GLU A 118 5.29 -7.03 -14.28
CA GLU A 118 5.70 -8.07 -13.30
C GLU A 118 4.59 -8.33 -12.29
N CYS A 119 3.96 -7.28 -11.78
CA CYS A 119 2.81 -7.40 -10.88
C CYS A 119 1.63 -8.10 -11.54
N ALA A 120 1.27 -7.71 -12.78
CA ALA A 120 0.16 -8.32 -13.51
C ALA A 120 0.43 -9.79 -13.85
N GLU A 121 1.64 -10.14 -14.29
CA GLU A 121 2.05 -11.52 -14.57
C GLU A 121 1.94 -12.41 -13.33
N TYR A 122 2.36 -11.90 -12.18
CA TYR A 122 2.21 -12.61 -10.91
C TYR A 122 0.74 -12.95 -10.63
N TYR A 123 -0.17 -11.96 -10.71
CA TYR A 123 -1.60 -12.19 -10.45
C TYR A 123 -2.30 -13.02 -11.52
N GLU A 124 -1.86 -12.96 -12.78
CA GLU A 124 -2.38 -13.83 -13.84
C GLU A 124 -2.01 -15.31 -13.56
N ASN A 125 -0.81 -15.56 -13.09
CA ASN A 125 -0.35 -16.90 -12.71
C ASN A 125 -0.99 -17.39 -11.41
N LEU A 126 -1.15 -16.51 -10.41
CA LEU A 126 -1.77 -16.82 -9.13
C LEU A 126 -3.28 -17.11 -9.27
N GLY A 127 -3.99 -16.33 -10.08
CA GLY A 127 -5.41 -16.49 -10.39
C GLY A 127 -6.38 -16.08 -9.30
N HIS A 128 -5.92 -15.52 -8.18
CA HIS A 128 -6.76 -15.03 -7.09
C HIS A 128 -6.06 -13.87 -6.35
N PHE A 129 -6.78 -13.18 -5.45
CA PHE A 129 -6.18 -12.18 -4.57
C PHE A 129 -5.47 -12.88 -3.40
N ASP A 130 -4.24 -12.49 -3.11
CA ASP A 130 -3.51 -12.87 -1.90
C ASP A 130 -3.30 -11.69 -0.95
N THR A 131 -3.75 -10.52 -1.38
CA THR A 131 -3.71 -9.25 -0.64
C THR A 131 -4.72 -9.22 0.50
N GLY A 132 -4.47 -8.33 1.45
CA GLY A 132 -5.50 -7.88 2.40
C GLY A 132 -6.38 -6.77 1.83
N ILE A 133 -7.11 -6.07 2.68
CA ILE A 133 -8.06 -5.03 2.25
C ILE A 133 -7.35 -3.91 1.49
N PHE A 134 -6.23 -3.42 2.01
CA PHE A 134 -5.51 -2.30 1.43
C PHE A 134 -4.83 -2.67 0.11
N GLY A 135 -4.11 -3.78 0.09
CA GLY A 135 -3.46 -4.25 -1.13
C GLY A 135 -4.44 -4.59 -2.24
N THR A 136 -5.64 -5.12 -1.91
CA THR A 136 -6.69 -5.39 -2.89
C THR A 136 -7.20 -4.11 -3.54
N ASP A 137 -7.43 -3.06 -2.76
CA ASP A 137 -7.88 -1.76 -3.27
C ASP A 137 -6.84 -1.17 -4.23
N ILE A 138 -5.57 -1.12 -3.81
CA ILE A 138 -4.47 -0.64 -4.65
C ILE A 138 -4.33 -1.47 -5.92
N LEU A 139 -4.37 -2.81 -5.83
CA LEU A 139 -4.27 -3.70 -6.99
C LEU A 139 -5.40 -3.45 -7.99
N CYS A 140 -6.63 -3.30 -7.52
CA CYS A 140 -7.77 -3.01 -8.37
C CYS A 140 -7.56 -1.71 -9.16
N GLU A 141 -7.13 -0.64 -8.48
CA GLU A 141 -6.84 0.63 -9.15
C GLU A 141 -5.70 0.51 -10.17
N LEU A 142 -4.60 -0.16 -9.80
CA LEU A 142 -3.45 -0.36 -10.68
C LEU A 142 -3.84 -1.14 -11.94
N LEU A 143 -4.61 -2.22 -11.81
CA LEU A 143 -5.05 -3.01 -12.95
C LEU A 143 -5.91 -2.18 -13.92
N PHE A 144 -6.84 -1.37 -13.40
CA PHE A 144 -7.66 -0.51 -14.24
C PHE A 144 -6.86 0.60 -14.91
N LYS A 145 -6.03 1.32 -14.16
CA LYS A 145 -5.24 2.45 -14.66
C LYS A 145 -4.23 2.03 -15.74
N ASN A 146 -3.76 0.78 -15.69
CA ASN A 146 -2.74 0.27 -16.62
C ASN A 146 -3.28 -0.67 -17.70
N GLY A 147 -4.61 -0.76 -17.89
CA GLY A 147 -5.21 -1.47 -19.00
C GLY A 147 -5.38 -2.99 -18.79
N TYR A 148 -5.27 -3.48 -17.55
CA TYR A 148 -5.45 -4.89 -17.17
C TYR A 148 -6.86 -5.20 -16.65
N ALA A 149 -7.89 -4.50 -17.14
CA ALA A 149 -9.27 -4.69 -16.68
C ALA A 149 -9.79 -6.14 -16.86
N ASP A 150 -9.32 -6.84 -17.89
CA ASP A 150 -9.67 -8.25 -18.12
C ASP A 150 -9.09 -9.16 -17.03
N LEU A 151 -7.86 -8.90 -16.58
CA LEU A 151 -7.24 -9.62 -15.46
C LEU A 151 -8.03 -9.37 -14.17
N PHE A 152 -8.39 -8.12 -13.88
CA PHE A 152 -9.27 -7.80 -12.76
C PHE A 152 -10.56 -8.61 -12.80
N GLY A 153 -11.23 -8.67 -13.96
CA GLY A 153 -12.45 -9.47 -14.16
C GLY A 153 -12.23 -10.96 -13.87
N LYS A 154 -11.12 -11.52 -14.30
CA LYS A 154 -10.74 -12.94 -14.02
C LYS A 154 -10.55 -13.17 -12.51
N LEU A 155 -9.82 -12.30 -11.81
CA LEU A 155 -9.58 -12.42 -10.36
C LEU A 155 -10.89 -12.33 -9.57
N MET A 156 -11.77 -11.39 -9.90
CA MET A 156 -13.08 -11.23 -9.27
C MET A 156 -14.01 -12.43 -9.50
N ALA A 157 -13.93 -13.06 -10.67
CA ALA A 157 -14.76 -14.20 -11.08
C ALA A 157 -14.16 -15.56 -10.72
N ASN A 158 -13.01 -15.61 -10.06
CA ASN A 158 -12.41 -16.86 -9.59
C ASN A 158 -13.38 -17.57 -8.61
N GLU A 159 -13.50 -18.90 -8.71
CA GLU A 159 -14.43 -19.70 -7.92
C GLU A 159 -13.82 -20.26 -6.63
N GLY A 160 -12.51 -20.10 -6.46
CA GLY A 160 -11.77 -20.55 -5.28
C GLY A 160 -11.80 -19.57 -4.12
N PRO A 161 -11.31 -19.99 -2.94
CA PRO A 161 -11.10 -19.12 -1.80
C PRO A 161 -10.31 -17.84 -2.19
N GLY A 162 -10.59 -16.73 -1.53
CA GLY A 162 -9.97 -15.43 -1.84
C GLY A 162 -10.63 -14.66 -2.97
N SER A 163 -11.77 -15.12 -3.51
CA SER A 163 -12.52 -14.41 -4.54
C SER A 163 -13.90 -13.96 -4.06
N TYR A 164 -14.40 -12.88 -4.64
CA TYR A 164 -15.75 -12.37 -4.34
C TYR A 164 -16.85 -13.32 -4.85
N LEU A 165 -16.61 -14.03 -5.97
CA LEU A 165 -17.57 -15.03 -6.46
C LEU A 165 -17.67 -16.23 -5.52
N TYR A 166 -16.55 -16.66 -4.92
CA TYR A 166 -16.56 -17.70 -3.89
C TYR A 166 -17.41 -17.29 -2.69
N MET A 167 -17.24 -16.08 -2.17
CA MET A 167 -18.06 -15.56 -1.07
C MET A 167 -19.53 -15.58 -1.42
N LYS A 168 -19.90 -15.07 -2.62
CA LYS A 168 -21.28 -15.05 -3.11
C LYS A 168 -21.88 -16.47 -3.20
N ARG A 169 -21.13 -17.43 -3.74
CA ARG A 169 -21.58 -18.82 -3.86
C ARG A 169 -21.76 -19.54 -2.52
N ASN A 170 -21.05 -19.07 -1.50
CA ASN A 170 -21.18 -19.55 -0.12
C ASN A 170 -22.17 -18.72 0.73
N ASN A 171 -23.11 -18.01 0.06
CA ASN A 171 -24.15 -17.22 0.68
C ASN A 171 -23.67 -16.07 1.57
N ALA A 172 -22.52 -15.48 1.25
CA ALA A 172 -22.08 -14.27 1.92
C ALA A 172 -23.07 -13.13 1.67
N THR A 173 -23.44 -12.43 2.73
CA THR A 173 -24.28 -11.21 2.68
C THR A 173 -23.45 -9.94 2.77
N THR A 174 -22.18 -10.09 3.12
CA THR A 174 -21.15 -9.04 3.20
C THR A 174 -19.85 -9.58 2.63
N ILE A 175 -18.85 -8.73 2.47
CA ILE A 175 -17.47 -9.16 2.23
C ILE A 175 -16.97 -9.84 3.50
N TRP A 176 -16.34 -11.00 3.34
CA TRP A 176 -15.73 -11.73 4.44
C TRP A 176 -14.34 -11.18 4.76
N GLU A 177 -14.02 -11.20 6.03
CA GLU A 177 -12.68 -10.96 6.57
C GLU A 177 -11.92 -12.28 6.73
#